data_6385a4344859affd34c2f54b6d53d858
#
_entry.id   6385a4344859affd34c2f54b6d53d858
#
_cell.length_a   1.000
_cell.length_b   1.000
_cell.length_c   1.000
_cell.angle_alpha   90.00
_cell.angle_beta   90.00
_cell.angle_gamma   90.00
#
_symmetry.space_group_name_H-M   'P 1'
#
loop_
_entity.id
_entity.type
_entity.pdbx_description
1 polymer ?
#
loop_
_entity_poly.entity_id
_entity_poly.type
_entity_poly.pdbx_seq_one_letter_code
_entity_poly.pdbx_strand_id
1 'polypeptide(L)'
;MAVLISMQKVFLNGEFIDKDSAKISIFDRGFIFGDGIYEVVPVINGIMVERQGFWDRFERSLGEIDLSLPYSKDEFEEIVKNPKITFYKKEKSY
;
A
#
# COMPACT_ATOMS: atom_id res chain seq x y z
N MET A 1 4.63 -7.46 2.33
CA MET A 1 3.62 -6.40 2.15
C MET A 1 3.85 -5.68 0.85
N ALA A 2 2.78 -5.40 0.15
CA ALA A 2 2.87 -4.72 -1.11
C ALA A 2 1.97 -3.51 -1.14
N VAL A 3 2.46 -2.41 -1.70
CA VAL A 3 1.67 -1.21 -1.91
C VAL A 3 1.68 -0.93 -3.40
N LEU A 4 0.50 -0.95 -3.99
CA LEU A 4 0.34 -0.73 -5.42
C LEU A 4 -0.27 0.63 -5.64
N ILE A 5 0.53 1.57 -6.03
CA ILE A 5 0.04 2.93 -6.19
C ILE A 5 0.30 3.46 -7.58
N SER A 6 1.41 3.04 -8.14
CA SER A 6 1.85 3.51 -9.43
C SER A 6 1.70 2.41 -10.44
N MET A 7 1.62 2.76 -11.70
CA MET A 7 1.63 1.77 -12.76
C MET A 7 3.02 1.21 -13.01
N GLN A 8 4.06 1.82 -12.45
CA GLN A 8 5.43 1.46 -12.73
C GLN A 8 6.17 0.83 -11.55
N LYS A 9 5.87 1.27 -10.37
CA LYS A 9 6.59 0.84 -9.17
C LYS A 9 5.67 0.30 -8.12
N VAL A 10 6.18 -0.61 -7.31
CA VAL A 10 5.47 -1.12 -6.15
C VAL A 10 6.46 -1.14 -4.99
N PHE A 11 5.92 -1.13 -3.79
CA PHE A 11 6.72 -1.32 -2.58
C PHE A 11 6.41 -2.74 -2.12
N LEU A 12 7.40 -3.61 -2.15
CA LEU A 12 7.19 -5.00 -1.82
C LEU A 12 8.28 -5.46 -0.87
N ASN A 13 7.88 -5.94 0.29
CA ASN A 13 8.81 -6.48 1.28
C ASN A 13 9.98 -5.55 1.58
N GLY A 14 9.67 -4.28 1.78
CA GLY A 14 10.66 -3.29 2.18
C GLY A 14 11.43 -2.63 1.05
N GLU A 15 11.09 -2.91 -0.19
CA GLU A 15 11.81 -2.34 -1.33
C GLU A 15 10.89 -1.75 -2.37
N PHE A 16 11.35 -0.66 -2.98
CA PHE A 16 10.65 -0.10 -4.14
C PHE A 16 11.22 -0.79 -5.37
N ILE A 17 10.40 -1.50 -6.10
CA ILE A 17 10.84 -2.23 -7.29
C ILE A 17 9.88 -1.99 -8.44
N ASP A 18 10.32 -2.30 -9.64
CA ASP A 18 9.47 -2.22 -10.81
C ASP A 18 8.36 -3.27 -10.72
N LYS A 19 7.19 -2.92 -11.17
CA LYS A 19 6.06 -3.85 -11.08
C LYS A 19 6.33 -5.16 -11.80
N ASP A 20 7.08 -5.10 -12.89
CA ASP A 20 7.36 -6.30 -13.66
C ASP A 20 8.34 -7.24 -12.97
N SER A 21 9.05 -6.73 -11.97
CA SER A 21 9.97 -7.54 -11.18
C SER A 21 9.36 -7.98 -9.85
N ALA A 22 8.15 -7.52 -9.55
CA ALA A 22 7.51 -7.81 -8.29
C ALA A 22 6.94 -9.23 -8.30
N LYS A 23 7.39 -10.04 -7.38
CA LYS A 23 6.96 -11.44 -7.29
C LYS A 23 6.77 -11.82 -5.85
N ILE A 24 5.84 -12.72 -5.61
CA ILE A 24 5.64 -13.29 -4.29
C ILE A 24 5.68 -14.81 -4.43
N SER A 25 5.92 -15.47 -3.32
CA SER A 25 5.91 -16.93 -3.29
C SER A 25 4.49 -17.44 -3.52
N ILE A 26 4.34 -18.56 -4.20
CA ILE A 26 3.05 -19.20 -4.32
C ILE A 26 2.57 -19.74 -2.98
N PHE A 27 3.45 -19.77 -1.98
CA PHE A 27 3.08 -20.19 -0.63
C PHE A 27 2.76 -19.01 0.28
N ASP A 28 2.70 -17.80 -0.29
CA ASP A 28 2.31 -16.63 0.48
C ASP A 28 0.90 -16.82 1.01
N ARG A 29 0.69 -16.45 2.28
CA ARG A 29 -0.61 -16.68 2.90
C ARG A 29 -1.72 -15.87 2.23
N GLY A 30 -1.39 -14.71 1.71
CA GLY A 30 -2.37 -13.92 0.98
C GLY A 30 -2.85 -14.63 -0.26
N PHE A 31 -1.96 -15.36 -0.93
CA PHE A 31 -2.30 -16.09 -2.13
C PHE A 31 -3.09 -17.37 -1.80
N ILE A 32 -2.60 -18.12 -0.80
CA ILE A 32 -3.20 -19.44 -0.50
C ILE A 32 -4.48 -19.32 0.29
N PHE A 33 -4.50 -18.48 1.30
CA PHE A 33 -5.60 -18.40 2.25
C PHE A 33 -6.40 -17.10 2.19
N GLY A 34 -5.99 -16.17 1.37
CA GLY A 34 -6.65 -14.87 1.34
C GLY A 34 -6.36 -14.03 2.58
N ASP A 35 -5.30 -14.33 3.31
CA ASP A 35 -4.92 -13.56 4.50
C ASP A 35 -4.31 -12.24 4.07
N GLY A 36 -5.14 -11.27 3.78
CA GLY A 36 -4.66 -9.97 3.34
C GLY A 36 -5.75 -8.94 3.48
N ILE A 37 -5.36 -7.69 3.37
CA ILE A 37 -6.32 -6.61 3.37
C ILE A 37 -6.05 -5.73 2.16
N TYR A 38 -7.11 -5.12 1.69
CA TYR A 38 -7.06 -4.24 0.54
C TYR A 38 -7.58 -2.88 0.98
N GLU A 39 -6.82 -1.84 0.71
CA GLU A 39 -7.23 -0.48 1.02
C GLU A 39 -6.76 0.44 -0.08
N VAL A 40 -7.48 1.53 -0.25
CA VAL A 40 -7.13 2.54 -1.24
C VAL A 40 -7.17 3.89 -0.54
N VAL A 41 -6.17 4.68 -0.78
CA VAL A 41 -6.14 6.04 -0.27
C VAL A 41 -5.58 6.95 -1.37
N PRO A 42 -6.31 7.99 -1.73
CA PRO A 42 -5.79 8.95 -2.71
C PRO A 42 -4.71 9.81 -2.06
N VAL A 43 -3.69 10.10 -2.84
CA VAL A 43 -2.65 11.04 -2.40
C VAL A 43 -2.57 12.12 -3.45
N ILE A 44 -2.85 13.36 -3.04
CA ILE A 44 -2.87 14.50 -3.95
C ILE A 44 -1.92 15.55 -3.43
N ASN A 45 -0.95 15.93 -4.24
CA ASN A 45 0.07 16.89 -3.85
C ASN A 45 0.75 16.51 -2.54
N GLY A 46 1.05 15.21 -2.40
CA GLY A 46 1.76 14.71 -1.22
C GLY A 46 0.90 14.59 0.02
N ILE A 47 -0.40 14.77 -0.10
CA ILE A 47 -1.30 14.72 1.05
C ILE A 47 -2.27 13.57 0.89
N MET A 48 -2.39 12.75 1.92
CA MET A 48 -3.34 11.66 1.94
C MET A 48 -4.74 12.23 2.17
N VAL A 49 -5.64 11.93 1.25
CA VAL A 49 -7.01 12.42 1.34
C VAL A 49 -7.77 11.56 2.35
N GLU A 50 -8.46 12.21 3.27
CA GLU A 50 -9.21 11.53 4.33
C GLU A 50 -8.33 10.59 5.13
N ARG A 51 -7.21 11.12 5.53
CA ARG A 51 -6.18 10.36 6.23
C ARG A 51 -6.71 9.62 7.45
N GLN A 52 -7.51 10.28 8.28
CA GLN A 52 -8.02 9.65 9.49
C GLN A 52 -8.95 8.48 9.17
N GLY A 53 -9.82 8.67 8.19
CA GLY A 53 -10.72 7.59 7.77
C GLY A 53 -9.96 6.39 7.27
N PHE A 54 -8.89 6.64 6.53
CA PHE A 54 -8.03 5.56 6.06
C PHE A 54 -7.46 4.77 7.24
N TRP A 55 -6.88 5.47 8.22
CA TRP A 55 -6.26 4.79 9.34
C TRP A 55 -7.28 4.02 10.18
N ASP A 56 -8.46 4.59 10.36
CA ASP A 56 -9.52 3.90 11.12
C ASP A 56 -9.88 2.57 10.47
N ARG A 57 -10.05 2.57 9.15
CA ARG A 57 -10.38 1.34 8.42
C ARG A 57 -9.22 0.37 8.40
N PHE A 58 -8.02 0.88 8.18
CA PHE A 58 -6.83 0.06 8.04
C PHE A 58 -6.51 -0.65 9.35
N GLU A 59 -6.55 0.10 10.45
CA GLU A 59 -6.29 -0.50 11.76
C GLU A 59 -7.33 -1.53 12.14
N ARG A 60 -8.58 -1.27 11.80
CA ARG A 60 -9.62 -2.26 12.06
C ARG A 60 -9.38 -3.53 11.26
N SER A 61 -9.05 -3.40 9.99
CA SER A 61 -8.79 -4.56 9.14
C SER A 61 -7.58 -5.35 9.60
N LEU A 62 -6.52 -4.64 10.00
CA LEU A 62 -5.33 -5.30 10.53
C LEU A 62 -5.68 -6.11 11.76
N GLY A 63 -6.52 -5.55 12.65
CA GLY A 63 -6.93 -6.24 13.85
C GLY A 63 -7.74 -7.48 13.55
N GLU A 64 -8.55 -7.45 12.49
CA GLU A 64 -9.39 -8.60 12.13
C GLU A 64 -8.59 -9.81 11.70
N ILE A 65 -7.42 -9.60 11.11
CA ILE A 65 -6.57 -10.72 10.70
C ILE A 65 -5.35 -10.85 11.59
N ASP A 66 -5.33 -10.13 12.70
CA ASP A 66 -4.26 -10.19 13.70
C ASP A 66 -2.89 -9.93 13.07
N LEU A 67 -2.82 -8.90 12.26
CA LEU A 67 -1.60 -8.55 11.57
C LEU A 67 -1.07 -7.22 12.10
N SER A 68 0.22 -7.17 12.38
CA SER A 68 0.86 -5.94 12.82
C SER A 68 1.69 -5.36 11.69
N LEU A 69 1.63 -4.04 11.54
CA LEU A 69 2.48 -3.38 10.56
C LEU A 69 3.91 -3.35 11.09
N PRO A 70 4.89 -3.64 10.25
CA PRO A 70 6.29 -3.55 10.65
C PRO A 70 6.81 -2.11 10.60
N TYR A 71 5.92 -1.12 10.45
CA TYR A 71 6.29 0.28 10.33
C TYR A 71 5.44 1.12 11.27
N SER A 72 5.98 2.25 11.71
CA SER A 72 5.18 3.24 12.42
C SER A 72 4.23 3.89 11.42
N LYS A 73 3.22 4.60 11.91
CA LYS A 73 2.29 5.30 11.04
C LYS A 73 3.02 6.31 10.16
N ASP A 74 3.99 7.02 10.74
CA ASP A 74 4.73 8.02 9.99
C ASP A 74 5.56 7.37 8.89
N GLU A 75 6.22 6.26 9.20
CA GLU A 75 7.00 5.54 8.20
C GLU A 75 6.12 5.01 7.08
N PHE A 76 4.96 4.48 7.45
CA PHE A 76 4.04 3.94 6.46
C PHE A 76 3.54 5.06 5.54
N GLU A 77 3.20 6.20 6.10
CA GLU A 77 2.74 7.33 5.30
C GLU A 77 3.82 7.84 4.36
N GLU A 78 5.07 7.82 4.80
CA GLU A 78 6.17 8.23 3.94
C GLU A 78 6.31 7.29 2.75
N ILE A 79 6.13 6.00 2.97
CA ILE A 79 6.15 5.03 1.89
C ILE A 79 5.03 5.30 0.91
N VAL A 80 3.82 5.48 1.43
CA VAL A 80 2.63 5.69 0.60
C VAL A 80 2.73 6.97 -0.21
N LYS A 81 3.30 8.01 0.38
CA LYS A 81 3.39 9.32 -0.26
C LYS A 81 4.64 9.48 -1.13
N ASN A 82 5.49 8.45 -1.19
CA ASN A 82 6.72 8.55 -1.94
C ASN A 82 6.43 8.75 -3.43
N PRO A 83 7.02 9.77 -4.07
CA PRO A 83 6.74 10.06 -5.48
C PRO A 83 7.07 8.93 -6.43
N LYS A 84 7.93 7.99 -6.03
CA LYS A 84 8.28 6.87 -6.89
C LYS A 84 7.13 5.91 -7.06
N ILE A 85 6.30 5.74 -6.03
CA ILE A 85 5.18 4.84 -6.10
C ILE A 85 3.84 5.55 -6.07
N THR A 86 3.78 6.74 -5.49
CA THR A 86 2.56 7.51 -5.45
C THR A 86 2.35 8.13 -6.80
N PHE A 87 1.80 7.34 -7.70
CA PHE A 87 1.66 7.76 -9.00
C PHE A 87 0.52 8.67 -9.18
N TYR A 88 0.65 9.68 -10.09
CA TYR A 88 -0.31 10.55 -10.26
C TYR A 88 -0.42 10.86 -11.65
N LYS A 89 -1.54 10.83 -12.16
CA LYS A 89 -1.74 11.12 -13.49
C LYS A 89 -2.82 12.08 -13.60
N LYS A 90 -2.49 13.29 -13.52
CA LYS A 90 -3.49 14.28 -13.46
C LYS A 90 -4.25 14.41 -14.72
N GLU A 91 -3.65 14.00 -15.78
CA GLU A 91 -4.32 14.14 -17.02
C GLU A 91 -5.23 12.98 -17.34
N LYS A 92 -5.26 11.99 -16.46
CA LYS A 92 -6.08 10.89 -16.72
C LYS A 92 -7.25 10.90 -15.89
N SER A 93 -8.30 10.41 -16.41
CA SER A 93 -9.43 10.21 -15.58
C SER A 93 -9.67 8.74 -15.54
N TYR A 94 -10.02 8.30 -14.46
CA TYR A 94 -10.29 6.90 -14.32
C TYR A 94 -11.76 6.66 -14.14
#